data_fc8f98a9163ae622f19852ae0ae69e70
#
_entry.id   fc8f98a9163ae622f19852ae0ae69e70
#
_cell.length_a   1.000
_cell.length_b   1.000
_cell.length_c   1.000
_cell.angle_alpha   90.00
_cell.angle_beta   90.00
_cell.angle_gamma   90.00
#
_symmetry.space_group_name_H-M   'P 1'
#
loop_
_entity.id
_entity.type
_entity.pdbx_description
1 polymer ?
#
loop_
_entity_poly.entity_id
_entity_poly.type
_entity_poly.pdbx_seq_one_letter_code
_entity_poly.pdbx_strand_id
1 'polypeptide(L)'
;MTAEEWVLAATAFLSGLAAGLLGMLSTIMRPMLAAMSGRDFRNFMEDFLRYAGRSWGKAYNFAWSLGMTIGPIVALILLRDHPGSTAFVLTAIALGIVIVGVLVVSNVWKTPTYNRILAWDPDALPADWQAGRRTYFTINWLQLLVTWSAFALVLVAMISL
;
A
#
# COMPACT_ATOMS: atom_id res chain seq x y z
N MET A 1 16.04 0.83 24.42
CA MET A 1 15.07 0.20 23.48
C MET A 1 15.42 -1.26 23.32
N THR A 2 14.44 -2.13 23.50
CA THR A 2 14.57 -3.58 23.27
C THR A 2 14.59 -3.90 21.77
N ALA A 3 14.86 -5.14 21.40
CA ALA A 3 14.80 -5.57 19.99
C ALA A 3 13.39 -5.44 19.41
N GLU A 4 12.37 -5.75 20.21
CA GLU A 4 10.95 -5.63 19.84
C GLU A 4 10.56 -4.19 19.55
N GLU A 5 10.97 -3.26 20.42
CA GLU A 5 10.76 -1.81 20.23
C GLU A 5 11.38 -1.31 18.93
N TRP A 6 12.63 -1.69 18.63
CA TRP A 6 13.31 -1.31 17.39
C TRP A 6 12.61 -1.84 16.15
N VAL A 7 12.21 -3.12 16.18
CA VAL A 7 11.52 -3.75 15.04
C VAL A 7 10.16 -3.12 14.80
N LEU A 8 9.36 -2.88 15.87
CA LEU A 8 8.08 -2.22 15.74
C LEU A 8 8.21 -0.76 15.30
N ALA A 9 9.22 -0.03 15.80
CA ALA A 9 9.49 1.34 15.36
C ALA A 9 9.86 1.41 13.87
N ALA A 10 10.74 0.52 13.40
CA ALA A 10 11.10 0.43 11.99
C ALA A 10 9.88 0.04 11.11
N THR A 11 9.06 -0.91 11.58
CA THR A 11 7.82 -1.32 10.93
C THR A 11 6.85 -0.15 10.84
N ALA A 12 6.64 0.59 11.92
CA ALA A 12 5.78 1.77 11.95
C ALA A 12 6.29 2.85 10.97
N PHE A 13 7.59 3.14 10.98
CA PHE A 13 8.18 4.12 10.06
C PHE A 13 7.93 3.75 8.60
N LEU A 14 8.22 2.50 8.20
CA LEU A 14 8.03 2.04 6.83
C LEU A 14 6.55 1.97 6.43
N SER A 15 5.67 1.57 7.36
CA SER A 15 4.22 1.60 7.14
C SER A 15 3.70 3.02 6.98
N GLY A 16 4.23 3.97 7.75
CA GLY A 16 3.92 5.40 7.64
C GLY A 16 4.31 5.99 6.28
N LEU A 17 5.45 5.58 5.71
CA LEU A 17 5.84 5.98 4.35
C LEU A 17 4.84 5.49 3.30
N ALA A 18 4.38 4.24 3.40
CA ALA A 18 3.35 3.69 2.50
C ALA A 18 2.01 4.42 2.67
N ALA A 19 1.59 4.65 3.91
CA ALA A 19 0.37 5.37 4.25
C ALA A 19 0.40 6.81 3.71
N GLY A 20 1.54 7.49 3.80
CA GLY A 20 1.74 8.83 3.26
C GLY A 20 1.63 8.88 1.74
N LEU A 21 2.27 7.94 1.04
CA LEU A 21 2.18 7.84 -0.43
C LEU A 21 0.74 7.62 -0.89
N LEU A 22 0.06 6.64 -0.30
CA LEU A 22 -1.34 6.34 -0.65
C LEU A 22 -2.29 7.48 -0.24
N GLY A 23 -1.98 8.17 0.86
CA GLY A 23 -2.67 9.39 1.27
C GLY A 23 -2.59 10.46 0.19
N MET A 24 -1.40 10.78 -0.30
CA MET A 24 -1.19 11.74 -1.39
C MET A 24 -1.93 11.32 -2.68
N LEU A 25 -1.80 10.04 -3.07
CA LEU A 25 -2.47 9.53 -4.28
C LEU A 25 -4.00 9.62 -4.18
N SER A 26 -4.57 9.32 -3.01
CA SER A 26 -6.02 9.24 -2.83
C SER A 26 -6.68 10.58 -2.52
N THR A 27 -5.95 11.55 -1.97
CA THR A 27 -6.52 12.86 -1.58
C THR A 27 -6.13 13.98 -2.53
N ILE A 28 -4.84 14.15 -2.81
CA ILE A 28 -4.33 15.27 -3.62
C ILE A 28 -4.34 14.92 -5.11
N MET A 29 -3.79 13.76 -5.48
CA MET A 29 -3.67 13.39 -6.90
C MET A 29 -4.99 12.93 -7.51
N ARG A 30 -5.90 12.32 -6.73
CA ARG A 30 -7.17 11.83 -7.24
C ARG A 30 -8.01 12.90 -7.96
N PRO A 31 -8.26 14.10 -7.42
CA PRO A 31 -9.01 15.12 -8.15
C PRO A 31 -8.30 15.57 -9.44
N MET A 32 -6.96 15.67 -9.44
CA MET A 32 -6.19 15.98 -10.64
C MET A 32 -6.37 14.88 -11.70
N LEU A 33 -6.22 13.62 -11.32
CA LEU A 33 -6.39 12.47 -12.21
C LEU A 33 -7.86 12.31 -12.69
N ALA A 34 -8.82 12.69 -11.86
CA ALA A 34 -10.23 12.66 -12.22
C ALA A 34 -10.59 13.72 -13.26
N ALA A 35 -9.89 14.86 -13.28
CA ALA A 35 -10.08 15.94 -14.25
C ALA A 35 -9.40 15.65 -15.61
N MET A 36 -8.47 14.68 -15.69
CA MET A 36 -7.79 14.34 -16.94
C MET A 36 -8.74 13.71 -17.96
N SER A 37 -8.46 13.95 -19.24
CA SER A 37 -9.04 13.15 -20.32
C SER A 37 -8.64 11.67 -20.17
N GLY A 38 -9.33 10.76 -20.84
CA GLY A 38 -8.95 9.34 -20.78
C GLY A 38 -7.58 9.07 -21.38
N ARG A 39 -7.20 9.80 -22.46
CA ARG A 39 -5.86 9.76 -23.06
C ARG A 39 -4.80 10.21 -22.06
N ASP A 40 -4.97 11.36 -21.44
CA ASP A 40 -3.99 11.91 -20.49
C ASP A 40 -3.85 11.02 -19.26
N PHE A 41 -4.97 10.48 -18.75
CA PHE A 41 -4.95 9.54 -17.64
C PHE A 41 -4.18 8.25 -17.99
N ARG A 42 -4.40 7.66 -19.17
CA ARG A 42 -3.69 6.48 -19.64
C ARG A 42 -2.18 6.76 -19.78
N ASN A 43 -1.81 7.89 -20.39
CA ASN A 43 -0.41 8.29 -20.57
C ASN A 43 0.27 8.58 -19.21
N PHE A 44 -0.44 9.24 -18.29
CA PHE A 44 0.04 9.41 -16.92
C PHE A 44 0.30 8.07 -16.25
N MET A 45 -0.60 7.09 -16.37
CA MET A 45 -0.41 5.76 -15.77
C MET A 45 0.80 5.03 -16.34
N GLU A 46 1.03 5.14 -17.65
CA GLU A 46 2.23 4.57 -18.28
C GLU A 46 3.51 5.20 -17.73
N ASP A 47 3.59 6.53 -17.69
CA ASP A 47 4.75 7.25 -17.18
C ASP A 47 4.96 6.98 -15.69
N PHE A 48 3.91 7.04 -14.88
CA PHE A 48 3.97 6.76 -13.45
C PHE A 48 4.54 5.37 -13.17
N LEU A 49 4.03 4.34 -13.85
CA LEU A 49 4.50 2.97 -13.65
C LEU A 49 5.92 2.76 -14.18
N ARG A 50 6.28 3.42 -15.29
CA ARG A 50 7.65 3.41 -15.83
C ARG A 50 8.64 4.01 -14.81
N TYR A 51 8.32 5.15 -14.20
CA TYR A 51 9.20 5.77 -13.21
C TYR A 51 9.20 5.04 -11.86
N ALA A 52 8.05 4.55 -11.40
CA ALA A 52 7.96 3.69 -10.22
C ALA A 52 8.76 2.38 -10.37
N GLY A 53 8.92 1.91 -11.61
CA GLY A 53 9.74 0.74 -11.96
C GLY A 53 11.24 1.01 -12.08
N ARG A 54 11.73 2.25 -11.94
CA ARG A 54 13.17 2.59 -11.95
C ARG A 54 13.81 2.42 -10.57
N SER A 55 15.16 2.51 -10.53
CA SER A 55 15.98 2.16 -9.35
C SER A 55 15.45 2.70 -8.03
N TRP A 56 15.21 4.01 -7.92
CA TRP A 56 14.70 4.62 -6.68
C TRP A 56 13.23 4.26 -6.39
N GLY A 57 12.38 4.21 -7.40
CA GLY A 57 10.99 3.77 -7.24
C GLY A 57 10.91 2.31 -6.79
N LYS A 58 11.73 1.43 -7.38
CA LYS A 58 11.82 0.03 -6.94
C LYS A 58 12.34 -0.09 -5.51
N ALA A 59 13.41 0.62 -5.17
CA ALA A 59 13.97 0.60 -3.82
C ALA A 59 12.95 1.08 -2.79
N TYR A 60 12.24 2.16 -3.07
CA TYR A 60 11.17 2.67 -2.20
C TYR A 60 10.03 1.65 -2.03
N ASN A 61 9.52 1.12 -3.15
CA ASN A 61 8.45 0.11 -3.12
C ASN A 61 8.87 -1.16 -2.38
N PHE A 62 10.12 -1.59 -2.57
CA PHE A 62 10.68 -2.75 -1.86
C PHE A 62 10.80 -2.49 -0.36
N ALA A 63 11.35 -1.34 0.04
CA ALA A 63 11.57 -1.00 1.44
C ALA A 63 10.27 -1.00 2.26
N TRP A 64 9.23 -0.29 1.79
CA TRP A 64 7.98 -0.27 2.54
C TRP A 64 7.22 -1.60 2.48
N SER A 65 7.31 -2.34 1.36
CA SER A 65 6.71 -3.69 1.26
C SER A 65 7.34 -4.65 2.26
N LEU A 66 8.68 -4.64 2.36
CA LEU A 66 9.39 -5.42 3.38
C LEU A 66 8.99 -4.99 4.80
N GLY A 67 8.97 -3.68 5.06
CA GLY A 67 8.60 -3.16 6.38
C GLY A 67 7.21 -3.61 6.81
N MET A 68 6.24 -3.54 5.91
CA MET A 68 4.86 -3.93 6.22
C MET A 68 4.63 -5.44 6.30
N THR A 69 5.51 -6.27 5.75
CA THR A 69 5.36 -7.74 5.77
C THR A 69 6.37 -8.41 6.67
N ILE A 70 7.66 -8.18 6.46
CA ILE A 70 8.73 -8.83 7.22
C ILE A 70 8.83 -8.24 8.63
N GLY A 71 8.64 -6.93 8.79
CA GLY A 71 8.70 -6.27 10.10
C GLY A 71 7.72 -6.90 11.11
N PRO A 72 6.41 -6.98 10.83
CA PRO A 72 5.47 -7.64 11.73
C PRO A 72 5.78 -9.12 11.97
N ILE A 73 6.28 -9.87 10.97
CA ILE A 73 6.67 -11.27 11.17
C ILE A 73 7.83 -11.36 12.18
N VAL A 74 8.86 -10.54 12.03
CA VAL A 74 9.98 -10.51 12.97
C VAL A 74 9.53 -10.10 14.36
N ALA A 75 8.65 -9.08 14.47
CA ALA A 75 8.09 -8.65 15.74
C ALA A 75 7.31 -9.80 16.43
N LEU A 76 6.48 -10.54 15.69
CA LEU A 76 5.76 -11.71 16.24
C LEU A 76 6.68 -12.83 16.71
N ILE A 77 7.80 -13.06 16.01
CA ILE A 77 8.81 -14.03 16.43
C ILE A 77 9.46 -13.60 17.75
N LEU A 78 9.78 -12.32 17.90
CA LEU A 78 10.36 -11.78 19.13
C LEU A 78 9.37 -11.82 20.31
N LEU A 79 8.08 -11.57 20.03
CA LEU A 79 6.99 -11.55 21.03
C LEU A 79 6.38 -12.94 21.32
N ARG A 80 6.90 -14.02 20.74
CA ARG A 80 6.30 -15.36 20.76
C ARG A 80 6.09 -15.93 22.18
N ASP A 81 6.88 -15.50 23.16
CA ASP A 81 6.80 -15.98 24.53
C ASP A 81 5.64 -15.33 25.30
N HIS A 82 5.02 -14.29 24.70
CA HIS A 82 3.84 -13.57 25.26
C HIS A 82 2.70 -13.45 24.22
N PRO A 83 2.14 -14.57 23.70
CA PRO A 83 1.19 -14.55 22.59
C PRO A 83 -0.16 -13.90 22.95
N GLY A 84 -0.45 -13.71 24.23
CA GLY A 84 -1.64 -12.99 24.72
C GLY A 84 -1.40 -11.50 24.98
N SER A 85 -0.19 -10.99 24.78
CA SER A 85 0.10 -9.57 24.97
C SER A 85 -0.62 -8.71 23.94
N THR A 86 -0.99 -7.49 24.31
CA THR A 86 -1.59 -6.51 23.38
C THR A 86 -0.70 -6.27 22.16
N ALA A 87 0.61 -6.14 22.38
CA ALA A 87 1.59 -5.95 21.32
C ALA A 87 1.57 -7.11 20.29
N PHE A 88 1.57 -8.37 20.76
CA PHE A 88 1.49 -9.53 19.89
C PHE A 88 0.19 -9.56 19.07
N VAL A 89 -0.96 -9.41 19.74
CA VAL A 89 -2.28 -9.48 19.09
C VAL A 89 -2.44 -8.38 18.04
N LEU A 90 -2.10 -7.14 18.37
CA LEU A 90 -2.21 -6.03 17.43
C LEU A 90 -1.26 -6.17 16.23
N THR A 91 -0.05 -6.67 16.46
CA THR A 91 0.92 -6.94 15.38
C THR A 91 0.40 -8.06 14.45
N ALA A 92 -0.20 -9.11 15.00
CA ALA A 92 -0.79 -10.20 14.23
C ALA A 92 -1.98 -9.71 13.38
N ILE A 93 -2.85 -8.88 13.95
CA ILE A 93 -3.96 -8.26 13.21
C ILE A 93 -3.43 -7.36 12.10
N ALA A 94 -2.42 -6.51 12.38
CA ALA A 94 -1.81 -5.65 11.38
C ALA A 94 -1.23 -6.45 10.21
N LEU A 95 -0.51 -7.55 10.49
CA LEU A 95 0.01 -8.45 9.46
C LEU A 95 -1.12 -9.07 8.62
N GLY A 96 -2.17 -9.58 9.26
CA GLY A 96 -3.34 -10.15 8.56
C GLY A 96 -4.01 -9.13 7.62
N ILE A 97 -4.20 -7.90 8.08
CA ILE A 97 -4.74 -6.79 7.27
C ILE A 97 -3.85 -6.50 6.06
N VAL A 98 -2.52 -6.48 6.25
CA VAL A 98 -1.56 -6.24 5.15
C VAL A 98 -1.57 -7.38 4.15
N ILE A 99 -1.55 -8.63 4.59
CA ILE A 99 -1.60 -9.79 3.69
C ILE A 99 -2.85 -9.72 2.80
N VAL A 100 -4.01 -9.54 3.39
CA VAL A 100 -5.27 -9.51 2.62
C VAL A 100 -5.41 -8.21 1.83
N GLY A 101 -5.29 -7.07 2.48
CA GLY A 101 -5.63 -5.77 1.89
C GLY A 101 -4.55 -5.18 0.99
N VAL A 102 -3.29 -5.61 1.14
CA VAL A 102 -2.20 -5.15 0.27
C VAL A 102 -1.79 -6.26 -0.69
N LEU A 103 -1.34 -7.42 -0.21
CA LEU A 103 -0.77 -8.44 -1.09
C LEU A 103 -1.84 -9.10 -1.97
N VAL A 104 -2.95 -9.58 -1.39
CA VAL A 104 -4.01 -10.23 -2.17
C VAL A 104 -4.66 -9.21 -3.12
N VAL A 105 -5.05 -8.04 -2.62
CA VAL A 105 -5.68 -6.99 -3.44
C VAL A 105 -4.75 -6.52 -4.56
N SER A 106 -3.44 -6.41 -4.31
CA SER A 106 -2.47 -6.01 -5.35
C SER A 106 -2.38 -7.02 -6.48
N ASN A 107 -2.38 -8.31 -6.17
CA ASN A 107 -2.23 -9.35 -7.19
C ASN A 107 -3.55 -9.65 -7.91
N VAL A 108 -4.66 -9.70 -7.18
CA VAL A 108 -5.96 -10.13 -7.72
C VAL A 108 -6.72 -8.98 -8.39
N TRP A 109 -6.52 -7.75 -7.94
CA TRP A 109 -7.33 -6.63 -8.40
C TRP A 109 -6.49 -5.47 -9.00
N LYS A 110 -5.46 -5.00 -8.29
CA LYS A 110 -4.66 -3.84 -8.72
C LYS A 110 -3.87 -4.12 -10.00
N THR A 111 -3.11 -5.20 -10.04
CA THR A 111 -2.27 -5.56 -11.21
C THR A 111 -3.11 -5.78 -12.46
N PRO A 112 -4.21 -6.56 -12.45
CA PRO A 112 -5.09 -6.67 -13.60
C PRO A 112 -5.69 -5.33 -14.05
N THR A 113 -6.08 -4.47 -13.11
CA THR A 113 -6.62 -3.13 -13.43
C THR A 113 -5.57 -2.27 -14.13
N TYR A 114 -4.32 -2.28 -13.65
CA TYR A 114 -3.23 -1.54 -14.28
C TYR A 114 -2.93 -2.04 -15.69
N ASN A 115 -2.82 -3.36 -15.86
CA ASN A 115 -2.59 -3.97 -17.18
C ASN A 115 -3.71 -3.62 -18.16
N ARG A 116 -4.97 -3.61 -17.70
CA ARG A 116 -6.12 -3.19 -18.51
C ARG A 116 -6.01 -1.72 -18.93
N ILE A 117 -5.65 -0.80 -18.01
CA ILE A 117 -5.50 0.63 -18.33
C ILE A 117 -4.36 0.85 -19.33
N LEU A 118 -3.24 0.16 -19.16
CA LEU A 118 -2.08 0.27 -20.07
C LEU A 118 -2.37 -0.29 -21.46
N ALA A 119 -3.29 -1.24 -21.57
CA ALA A 119 -3.72 -1.81 -22.85
C ALA A 119 -4.70 -0.93 -23.65
N TRP A 120 -5.18 0.19 -23.08
CA TRP A 120 -6.03 1.09 -23.84
C TRP A 120 -5.25 1.79 -24.96
N ASP A 121 -5.85 1.85 -26.13
CA ASP A 121 -5.37 2.72 -27.21
C ASP A 121 -5.68 4.18 -26.84
N PRO A 122 -4.67 5.06 -26.71
CA PRO A 122 -4.90 6.46 -26.35
C PRO A 122 -5.72 7.23 -27.42
N ASP A 123 -5.73 6.76 -28.66
CA ASP A 123 -6.46 7.38 -29.76
C ASP A 123 -7.87 6.77 -29.95
N ALA A 124 -8.12 5.58 -29.39
CA ALA A 124 -9.39 4.87 -29.48
C ALA A 124 -9.74 4.21 -28.13
N LEU A 125 -10.04 5.04 -27.13
CA LEU A 125 -10.37 4.57 -25.79
C LEU A 125 -11.61 3.66 -25.78
N PRO A 126 -11.63 2.61 -24.96
CA PRO A 126 -12.82 1.78 -24.80
C PRO A 126 -13.97 2.60 -24.20
N ALA A 127 -15.21 2.29 -24.56
CA ALA A 127 -16.40 3.02 -24.10
C ALA A 127 -16.52 3.06 -22.57
N ASP A 128 -15.97 2.08 -21.88
CA ASP A 128 -16.00 1.93 -20.41
C ASP A 128 -14.72 2.40 -19.68
N TRP A 129 -13.85 3.17 -20.33
CA TRP A 129 -12.59 3.64 -19.75
C TRP A 129 -12.77 4.34 -18.40
N GLN A 130 -13.88 5.07 -18.22
CA GLN A 130 -14.21 5.73 -16.95
C GLN A 130 -14.44 4.74 -15.81
N ALA A 131 -14.98 3.55 -16.12
CA ALA A 131 -15.13 2.48 -15.12
C ALA A 131 -13.78 1.95 -14.67
N GLY A 132 -12.82 1.75 -15.59
CA GLY A 132 -11.45 1.38 -15.27
C GLY A 132 -10.77 2.42 -14.36
N ARG A 133 -10.93 3.72 -14.65
CA ARG A 133 -10.41 4.79 -13.80
C ARG A 133 -11.06 4.82 -12.42
N ARG A 134 -12.39 4.61 -12.32
CA ARG A 134 -13.07 4.50 -11.01
C ARG A 134 -12.54 3.33 -10.20
N THR A 135 -12.34 2.17 -10.84
CA THR A 135 -11.75 0.98 -10.19
C THR A 135 -10.35 1.29 -9.64
N TYR A 136 -9.50 1.97 -10.40
CA TYR A 136 -8.18 2.43 -9.92
C TYR A 136 -8.29 3.27 -8.64
N PHE A 137 -9.21 4.24 -8.60
CA PHE A 137 -9.41 5.06 -7.40
C PHE A 137 -9.93 4.25 -6.21
N THR A 138 -10.86 3.33 -6.45
CA THR A 138 -11.40 2.45 -5.38
C THR A 138 -10.30 1.59 -4.75
N ILE A 139 -9.42 1.02 -5.58
CA ILE A 139 -8.28 0.23 -5.10
C ILE A 139 -7.34 1.08 -4.24
N ASN A 140 -7.00 2.29 -4.69
CA ASN A 140 -6.14 3.19 -3.92
C ASN A 140 -6.76 3.58 -2.57
N TRP A 141 -8.07 3.86 -2.52
CA TRP A 141 -8.77 4.13 -1.26
C TRP A 141 -8.77 2.93 -0.32
N LEU A 142 -9.03 1.73 -0.85
CA LEU A 142 -8.98 0.50 -0.05
C LEU A 142 -7.58 0.29 0.53
N GLN A 143 -6.54 0.41 -0.31
CA GLN A 143 -5.17 0.26 0.15
C GLN A 143 -4.75 1.36 1.14
N LEU A 144 -5.25 2.58 0.99
CA LEU A 144 -5.04 3.65 1.96
C LEU A 144 -5.62 3.27 3.33
N LEU A 145 -6.88 2.84 3.39
CA LEU A 145 -7.51 2.44 4.66
C LEU A 145 -6.75 1.29 5.32
N VAL A 146 -6.35 0.29 4.53
CA VAL A 146 -5.58 -0.86 5.01
C VAL A 146 -4.23 -0.43 5.59
N THR A 147 -3.48 0.38 4.87
CA THR A 147 -2.14 0.81 5.31
C THR A 147 -2.20 1.72 6.53
N TRP A 148 -3.19 2.62 6.62
CA TRP A 148 -3.39 3.46 7.78
C TRP A 148 -3.80 2.65 9.01
N SER A 149 -4.69 1.67 8.82
CA SER A 149 -5.08 0.77 9.92
C SER A 149 -3.89 -0.06 10.42
N ALA A 150 -3.10 -0.63 9.51
CA ALA A 150 -1.91 -1.38 9.89
C ALA A 150 -0.87 -0.49 10.60
N PHE A 151 -0.62 0.71 10.09
CA PHE A 151 0.27 1.69 10.73
C PHE A 151 -0.18 2.04 12.14
N ALA A 152 -1.48 2.36 12.33
CA ALA A 152 -2.03 2.68 13.65
C ALA A 152 -1.91 1.50 14.63
N LEU A 153 -2.23 0.28 14.18
CA LEU A 153 -2.11 -0.92 15.01
C LEU A 153 -0.67 -1.19 15.45
N VAL A 154 0.31 -1.02 14.54
CA VAL A 154 1.73 -1.19 14.89
C VAL A 154 2.20 -0.11 15.87
N LEU A 155 1.74 1.15 15.73
CA LEU A 155 2.05 2.20 16.70
C LEU A 155 1.49 1.88 18.09
N VAL A 156 0.23 1.41 18.17
CA VAL A 156 -0.37 1.02 19.45
C VAL A 156 0.32 -0.21 20.01
N ALA A 157 0.70 -1.19 19.18
CA ALA A 157 1.48 -2.34 19.61
C ALA A 157 2.82 -1.93 20.24
N MET A 158 3.52 -0.98 19.62
CA MET A 158 4.80 -0.45 20.14
C MET A 158 4.63 0.25 21.49
N ILE A 159 3.56 1.01 21.69
CA ILE A 159 3.28 1.71 22.97
C ILE A 159 2.85 0.72 24.06
N SER A 160 2.39 -0.47 23.69
CA SER A 160 1.89 -1.51 24.60
C SER A 160 2.98 -2.48 25.08
N LEU A 161 4.24 -2.28 24.66
CA LEU A 161 5.41 -3.02 25.16
C LEU A 161 5.80 -2.57 26.57
#